data_19a5ad920ea1a8617655a202cdb0ed8e
#
_entry.id   19a5ad920ea1a8617655a202cdb0ed8e
#
_cell.length_a   1.000
_cell.length_b   1.000
_cell.length_c   1.000
_cell.angle_alpha   90.00
_cell.angle_beta   90.00
_cell.angle_gamma   90.00
#
_symmetry.space_group_name_H-M   'P 1'
#
loop_
_entity.id
_entity.type
_entity.pdbx_description
1 polymer ?
#
loop_
_entity_poly.entity_id
_entity_poly.type
_entity_poly.pdbx_seq_one_letter_code
_entity_poly.pdbx_strand_id
1 'polypeptide(L)'
;MQDLPVTLQLGLIGDNIAASRSPLLHKIAGEQNGMDVSYLRLVPREMEQDFDGVFQYAKDNGYRGINVTYPYKEYVTKFLEVEDPLVRGIGACNTVIFGEGMPKGHNTDYSGFMSAYRNVRGNLAPGAVLMIGTGGVGRAIAFGLVGLGCKELRLVDRDMLKAEALAADVRKTAPDVKVVCGSNAEALADGAQGI
;
A
#
# COMPACT_ATOMS: atom_id res chain seq x y z
N MET A 1 -30.11 -28.61 -2.14
CA MET A 1 -28.69 -28.65 -1.73
C MET A 1 -28.32 -27.23 -1.35
N GLN A 2 -28.09 -26.95 -0.09
CA GLN A 2 -27.49 -25.66 0.29
C GLN A 2 -26.05 -25.71 -0.19
N ASP A 3 -25.69 -24.79 -1.08
CA ASP A 3 -24.30 -24.62 -1.48
C ASP A 3 -23.48 -24.32 -0.21
N LEU A 4 -22.49 -25.15 0.06
CA LEU A 4 -21.55 -24.88 1.15
C LEU A 4 -20.87 -23.54 0.85
N PRO A 5 -20.76 -22.66 1.85
CA PRO A 5 -20.12 -21.37 1.63
C PRO A 5 -18.71 -21.59 1.10
N VAL A 6 -18.33 -20.84 0.06
CA VAL A 6 -16.99 -20.89 -0.50
C VAL A 6 -16.02 -20.37 0.57
N THR A 7 -15.17 -21.24 1.10
CA THR A 7 -14.15 -20.84 2.08
C THR A 7 -13.00 -20.17 1.34
N LEU A 8 -12.79 -18.89 1.60
CA LEU A 8 -11.64 -18.15 1.09
C LEU A 8 -10.49 -18.21 2.10
N GLN A 9 -9.36 -18.73 1.67
CA GLN A 9 -8.16 -18.70 2.47
C GLN A 9 -7.34 -17.45 2.15
N LEU A 10 -7.15 -16.59 3.14
CA LEU A 10 -6.40 -15.34 3.07
C LEU A 10 -5.32 -15.31 4.14
N GLY A 11 -4.35 -14.42 4.00
CA GLY A 11 -3.28 -14.29 4.97
C GLY A 11 -2.67 -12.90 5.06
N LEU A 12 -1.82 -12.71 6.08
CA LEU A 12 -1.00 -11.52 6.25
C LEU A 12 0.45 -11.95 6.48
N ILE A 13 1.36 -11.52 5.60
CA ILE A 13 2.81 -11.69 5.79
C ILE A 13 3.40 -10.41 6.38
N GLY A 14 4.13 -10.54 7.47
CA GLY A 14 4.83 -9.44 8.14
C GLY A 14 5.46 -9.90 9.45
N ASP A 15 6.35 -9.07 10.03
CA ASP A 15 7.08 -9.48 11.25
C ASP A 15 6.30 -9.17 12.54
N ASN A 16 5.82 -7.94 12.70
CA ASN A 16 5.18 -7.48 13.94
C ASN A 16 3.66 -7.42 13.82
N ILE A 17 3.02 -8.52 13.45
CA ILE A 17 1.60 -8.58 13.10
C ILE A 17 0.69 -9.22 14.15
N ALA A 18 1.22 -9.56 15.32
CA ALA A 18 0.45 -10.22 16.39
C ALA A 18 -0.81 -9.44 16.80
N ALA A 19 -0.72 -8.10 16.87
CA ALA A 19 -1.84 -7.22 17.21
C ALA A 19 -2.67 -6.77 16.00
N SER A 20 -2.39 -7.26 14.78
CA SER A 20 -3.13 -6.87 13.58
C SER A 20 -4.60 -7.26 13.67
N ARG A 21 -5.47 -6.32 13.31
CA ARG A 21 -6.92 -6.52 13.22
C ARG A 21 -7.39 -6.96 11.83
N SER A 22 -6.48 -7.14 10.89
CA SER A 22 -6.82 -7.61 9.53
C SER A 22 -7.61 -8.92 9.53
N PRO A 23 -7.30 -9.93 10.39
CA PRO A 23 -8.11 -11.15 10.44
C PRO A 23 -9.58 -10.88 10.75
N LEU A 24 -9.86 -10.01 11.74
CA LEU A 24 -11.23 -9.66 12.12
C LEU A 24 -11.93 -8.90 10.99
N LEU A 25 -11.25 -7.92 10.40
CA LEU A 25 -11.80 -7.12 9.31
C LEU A 25 -12.23 -7.99 8.12
N HIS A 26 -11.36 -8.90 7.67
CA HIS A 26 -11.63 -9.75 6.52
C HIS A 26 -12.71 -10.80 6.81
N LYS A 27 -12.80 -11.32 8.04
CA LYS A 27 -13.89 -12.21 8.44
C LYS A 27 -15.24 -11.50 8.40
N ILE A 28 -15.36 -10.33 9.00
CA ILE A 28 -16.59 -9.53 8.96
C ILE A 28 -16.97 -9.17 7.51
N ALA A 29 -16.00 -8.75 6.69
CA ALA A 29 -16.26 -8.47 5.29
C ALA A 29 -16.71 -9.70 4.52
N GLY A 30 -16.14 -10.88 4.80
CA GLY A 30 -16.56 -12.15 4.23
C GLY A 30 -18.01 -12.48 4.60
N GLU A 31 -18.35 -12.43 5.87
CA GLU A 31 -19.71 -12.69 6.37
C GLU A 31 -20.75 -11.78 5.71
N GLN A 32 -20.44 -10.47 5.57
CA GLN A 32 -21.31 -9.50 4.89
C GLN A 32 -21.53 -9.80 3.40
N ASN A 33 -20.63 -10.57 2.78
CA ASN A 33 -20.70 -10.96 1.38
C ASN A 33 -21.05 -12.45 1.17
N GLY A 34 -21.49 -13.14 2.21
CA GLY A 34 -21.88 -14.56 2.13
C GLY A 34 -20.70 -15.52 1.91
N MET A 35 -19.50 -15.12 2.27
CA MET A 35 -18.28 -15.91 2.14
C MET A 35 -17.74 -16.31 3.51
N ASP A 36 -17.31 -17.57 3.62
CA ASP A 36 -16.52 -18.01 4.76
C ASP A 36 -15.04 -17.64 4.54
N VAL A 37 -14.44 -16.91 5.47
CA VAL A 37 -13.07 -16.44 5.36
C VAL A 37 -12.19 -17.01 6.47
N SER A 38 -11.21 -17.80 6.07
CA SER A 38 -10.04 -18.14 6.90
C SER A 38 -8.94 -17.12 6.64
N TYR A 39 -8.47 -16.45 7.70
CA TYR A 39 -7.41 -15.45 7.59
C TYR A 39 -6.30 -15.71 8.62
N LEU A 40 -5.11 -16.07 8.13
CA LEU A 40 -3.98 -16.46 8.97
C LEU A 40 -2.87 -15.40 8.97
N ARG A 41 -2.17 -15.30 10.10
CA ARG A 41 -0.92 -14.54 10.18
C ARG A 41 0.22 -15.46 9.79
N LEU A 42 0.98 -15.05 8.80
CA LEU A 42 2.10 -15.80 8.24
C LEU A 42 3.38 -15.03 8.61
N VAL A 43 3.95 -15.35 9.76
CA VAL A 43 5.16 -14.68 10.27
C VAL A 43 6.37 -15.50 9.87
N PRO A 44 7.26 -15.00 8.98
CA PRO A 44 8.39 -15.75 8.48
C PRO A 44 9.23 -16.39 9.57
N ARG A 45 9.57 -15.63 10.62
CA ARG A 45 10.33 -16.13 11.76
C ARG A 45 9.64 -17.26 12.52
N GLU A 46 8.32 -17.19 12.69
CA GLU A 46 7.54 -18.23 13.40
C GLU A 46 7.38 -19.50 12.56
N MET A 47 7.44 -19.34 11.22
CA MET A 47 7.39 -20.44 10.27
C MET A 47 8.78 -21.02 9.95
N GLU A 48 9.84 -20.50 10.57
CA GLU A 48 11.24 -20.90 10.34
C GLU A 48 11.64 -20.81 8.85
N GLN A 49 11.09 -19.81 8.14
CA GLN A 49 11.30 -19.53 6.72
C GLN A 49 11.65 -18.07 6.49
N ASP A 50 12.20 -17.77 5.32
CA ASP A 50 12.28 -16.40 4.82
C ASP A 50 10.97 -15.97 4.15
N PHE A 51 10.93 -14.73 3.68
CA PHE A 51 9.75 -14.21 2.99
C PHE A 51 9.39 -15.04 1.76
N ASP A 52 10.38 -15.46 0.98
CA ASP A 52 10.19 -16.20 -0.27
C ASP A 52 9.53 -17.54 -0.02
N GLY A 53 9.99 -18.25 1.00
CA GLY A 53 9.41 -19.52 1.41
C GLY A 53 7.96 -19.37 1.88
N VAL A 54 7.66 -18.34 2.70
CA VAL A 54 6.28 -18.08 3.16
C VAL A 54 5.37 -17.63 2.02
N PHE A 55 5.88 -16.83 1.09
CA PHE A 55 5.14 -16.41 -0.09
C PHE A 55 4.77 -17.61 -0.97
N GLN A 56 5.76 -18.48 -1.24
CA GLN A 56 5.55 -19.70 -2.01
C GLN A 56 4.59 -20.66 -1.28
N TYR A 57 4.76 -20.82 0.04
CA TYR A 57 3.81 -21.59 0.85
C TYR A 57 2.37 -21.12 0.66
N ALA A 58 2.12 -19.81 0.75
CA ALA A 58 0.77 -19.26 0.55
C ALA A 58 0.24 -19.58 -0.85
N LYS A 59 1.08 -19.43 -1.89
CA LYS A 59 0.71 -19.73 -3.26
C LYS A 59 0.33 -21.21 -3.46
N ASP A 60 1.11 -22.13 -2.89
CA ASP A 60 0.95 -23.58 -3.10
C ASP A 60 -0.18 -24.18 -2.22
N ASN A 61 -0.54 -23.51 -1.14
CA ASN A 61 -1.57 -23.99 -0.22
C ASN A 61 -2.96 -23.35 -0.43
N GLY A 62 -3.21 -22.82 -1.63
CA GLY A 62 -4.55 -22.40 -2.05
C GLY A 62 -5.03 -21.09 -1.46
N TYR A 63 -4.13 -20.23 -0.98
CA TYR A 63 -4.51 -18.88 -0.62
C TYR A 63 -5.02 -18.12 -1.84
N ARG A 64 -6.19 -17.49 -1.71
CA ARG A 64 -6.74 -16.63 -2.77
C ARG A 64 -5.99 -15.31 -2.86
N GLY A 65 -5.47 -14.85 -1.75
CA GLY A 65 -4.66 -13.65 -1.67
C GLY A 65 -4.05 -13.47 -0.30
N ILE A 66 -3.11 -12.56 -0.23
CA ILE A 66 -2.44 -12.18 1.01
C ILE A 66 -2.28 -10.67 1.11
N ASN A 67 -2.35 -10.16 2.33
CA ASN A 67 -1.80 -8.85 2.61
C ASN A 67 -0.32 -8.97 2.97
N VAL A 68 0.43 -7.91 2.67
CA VAL A 68 1.86 -7.80 2.98
C VAL A 68 2.10 -6.50 3.74
N THR A 69 2.82 -6.59 4.87
CA THR A 69 3.16 -5.41 5.65
C THR A 69 4.66 -5.34 5.94
N TYR A 70 5.05 -4.41 6.81
CA TYR A 70 6.45 -4.20 7.17
C TYR A 70 7.14 -5.52 7.59
N PRO A 71 8.36 -5.78 7.12
CA PRO A 71 9.18 -4.91 6.25
C PRO A 71 9.07 -5.22 4.75
N TYR A 72 8.13 -6.03 4.30
CA TYR A 72 8.16 -6.72 3.01
C TYR A 72 7.39 -6.04 1.86
N LYS A 73 6.73 -4.88 2.08
CA LYS A 73 5.90 -4.22 1.06
C LYS A 73 6.65 -3.85 -0.23
N GLU A 74 7.92 -3.45 -0.11
CA GLU A 74 8.77 -3.15 -1.27
C GLU A 74 9.32 -4.45 -1.88
N TYR A 75 9.74 -5.37 -1.03
CA TYR A 75 10.36 -6.62 -1.46
C TYR A 75 9.42 -7.49 -2.28
N VAL A 76 8.14 -7.57 -1.89
CA VAL A 76 7.14 -8.41 -2.56
C VAL A 76 6.91 -8.03 -4.03
N THR A 77 7.19 -6.79 -4.43
CA THR A 77 7.00 -6.32 -5.81
C THR A 77 7.76 -7.15 -6.85
N LYS A 78 8.85 -7.80 -6.45
CA LYS A 78 9.65 -8.68 -7.32
C LYS A 78 8.89 -9.91 -7.82
N PHE A 79 7.83 -10.30 -7.13
CA PHE A 79 7.03 -11.49 -7.39
C PHE A 79 5.70 -11.17 -8.08
N LEU A 80 5.44 -9.89 -8.38
CA LEU A 80 4.11 -9.40 -8.74
C LEU A 80 4.07 -8.72 -10.10
N GLU A 81 2.99 -8.93 -10.80
CA GLU A 81 2.54 -8.03 -11.86
C GLU A 81 1.77 -6.86 -11.24
N VAL A 82 2.20 -5.64 -11.53
CA VAL A 82 1.54 -4.41 -11.04
C VAL A 82 1.05 -3.62 -12.24
N GLU A 83 -0.26 -3.62 -12.47
CA GLU A 83 -0.87 -2.99 -13.66
C GLU A 83 -0.92 -1.45 -13.56
N ASP A 84 -1.25 -0.92 -12.37
CA ASP A 84 -1.36 0.53 -12.14
C ASP A 84 0.02 1.22 -12.18
N PRO A 85 0.24 2.19 -13.11
CA PRO A 85 1.52 2.90 -13.20
C PRO A 85 1.90 3.68 -11.94
N LEU A 86 0.89 4.21 -11.21
CA LEU A 86 1.15 4.92 -9.96
C LEU A 86 1.56 3.95 -8.85
N VAL A 87 0.95 2.78 -8.79
CA VAL A 87 1.36 1.72 -7.83
C VAL A 87 2.77 1.21 -8.18
N ARG A 88 3.11 1.08 -9.47
CA ARG A 88 4.50 0.81 -9.87
C ARG A 88 5.46 1.90 -9.40
N GLY A 89 5.06 3.18 -9.51
CA GLY A 89 5.83 4.32 -9.03
C GLY A 89 6.02 4.32 -7.51
N ILE A 90 5.03 3.86 -6.74
CA ILE A 90 5.16 3.66 -5.29
C ILE A 90 6.29 2.68 -4.98
N GLY A 91 6.45 1.64 -5.80
CA GLY A 91 7.44 0.59 -5.57
C GLY A 91 7.15 -0.29 -4.37
N ALA A 92 5.89 -0.34 -3.91
CA ALA A 92 5.47 -1.15 -2.76
C ALA A 92 4.03 -1.63 -2.95
N CYS A 93 3.77 -2.89 -2.59
CA CYS A 93 2.44 -3.49 -2.57
C CYS A 93 2.10 -3.99 -1.15
N ASN A 94 0.85 -3.85 -0.75
CA ASN A 94 0.35 -4.37 0.51
C ASN A 94 -0.73 -5.43 0.33
N THR A 95 -1.11 -5.73 -0.90
CA THR A 95 -2.16 -6.70 -1.25
C THR A 95 -1.74 -7.46 -2.48
N VAL A 96 -1.80 -8.78 -2.39
CA VAL A 96 -1.48 -9.72 -3.47
C VAL A 96 -2.69 -10.59 -3.74
N ILE A 97 -3.04 -10.77 -5.00
CA ILE A 97 -4.09 -11.68 -5.43
C ILE A 97 -3.44 -12.79 -6.24
N PHE A 98 -3.61 -14.02 -5.78
CA PHE A 98 -3.19 -15.21 -6.50
C PHE A 98 -4.27 -15.62 -7.53
N GLY A 99 -3.84 -16.05 -8.69
CA GLY A 99 -4.68 -16.50 -9.79
C GLY A 99 -3.85 -17.26 -10.82
N GLU A 100 -4.37 -17.39 -12.02
CA GLU A 100 -3.59 -17.93 -13.13
C GLU A 100 -2.47 -16.95 -13.52
N GLY A 101 -1.26 -17.47 -13.73
CA GLY A 101 -0.08 -16.69 -14.12
C GLY A 101 0.64 -16.02 -12.94
N MET A 102 1.18 -14.82 -13.19
CA MET A 102 1.90 -14.05 -12.19
C MET A 102 0.93 -13.43 -11.19
N PRO A 103 1.21 -13.51 -9.88
CA PRO A 103 0.35 -12.88 -8.88
C PRO A 103 0.23 -11.36 -9.09
N LYS A 104 -0.98 -10.81 -8.88
CA LYS A 104 -1.25 -9.39 -9.07
C LYS A 104 -1.02 -8.60 -7.79
N GLY A 105 -0.31 -7.49 -7.92
CA GLY A 105 0.04 -6.60 -6.81
C GLY A 105 -0.79 -5.31 -6.79
N HIS A 106 -1.28 -4.96 -5.60
CA HIS A 106 -2.04 -3.73 -5.36
C HIS A 106 -1.51 -2.99 -4.13
N ASN A 107 -1.83 -1.70 -4.05
CA ASN A 107 -1.56 -0.90 -2.86
C ASN A 107 -2.85 -0.24 -2.38
N THR A 108 -3.45 -0.82 -1.33
CA THR A 108 -4.72 -0.32 -0.76
C THR A 108 -4.52 0.86 0.20
N ASP A 109 -3.30 1.18 0.63
CA ASP A 109 -3.00 2.43 1.33
C ASP A 109 -3.21 3.60 0.36
N TYR A 110 -2.72 3.47 -0.87
CA TYR A 110 -2.90 4.42 -1.97
C TYR A 110 -4.37 4.59 -2.36
N SER A 111 -5.05 3.50 -2.74
CA SER A 111 -6.44 3.57 -3.21
C SER A 111 -7.41 3.96 -2.09
N GLY A 112 -7.16 3.51 -0.86
CA GLY A 112 -7.95 3.87 0.32
C GLY A 112 -7.82 5.35 0.66
N PHE A 113 -6.61 5.91 0.61
CA PHE A 113 -6.40 7.35 0.79
C PHE A 113 -7.16 8.17 -0.26
N MET A 114 -7.05 7.79 -1.55
CA MET A 114 -7.76 8.50 -2.62
C MET A 114 -9.28 8.45 -2.44
N SER A 115 -9.82 7.30 -2.04
CA SER A 115 -11.24 7.15 -1.77
C SER A 115 -11.69 8.00 -0.59
N ALA A 116 -10.95 7.99 0.52
CA ALA A 116 -11.23 8.81 1.69
C ALA A 116 -11.16 10.31 1.36
N TYR A 117 -10.16 10.73 0.59
CA TYR A 117 -10.04 12.11 0.15
C TYR A 117 -11.27 12.55 -0.67
N ARG A 118 -11.67 11.74 -1.67
CA ARG A 118 -12.84 12.03 -2.52
C ARG A 118 -14.15 12.06 -1.73
N ASN A 119 -14.31 11.23 -0.74
CA ASN A 119 -15.51 11.25 0.13
C ASN A 119 -15.65 12.55 0.90
N VAL A 120 -14.54 13.19 1.31
CA VAL A 120 -14.55 14.43 2.09
C VAL A 120 -14.50 15.67 1.19
N ARG A 121 -13.69 15.64 0.12
CA ARG A 121 -13.35 16.79 -0.71
C ARG A 121 -13.99 16.76 -2.10
N GLY A 122 -14.69 15.68 -2.44
CA GLY A 122 -15.24 15.50 -3.79
C GLY A 122 -14.14 15.45 -4.84
N ASN A 123 -14.34 16.21 -5.92
CA ASN A 123 -13.39 16.31 -7.03
C ASN A 123 -12.40 17.48 -6.90
N LEU A 124 -12.31 18.12 -5.73
CA LEU A 124 -11.35 19.21 -5.52
C LEU A 124 -9.92 18.65 -5.54
N ALA A 125 -9.08 19.25 -6.38
CA ALA A 125 -7.65 18.90 -6.39
C ALA A 125 -6.96 19.34 -5.09
N PRO A 126 -5.97 18.59 -4.58
CA PRO A 126 -5.29 18.90 -3.32
C PRO A 126 -4.54 20.23 -3.31
N GLY A 127 -4.16 20.76 -4.48
CA GLY A 127 -3.36 21.97 -4.58
C GLY A 127 -1.89 21.74 -4.22
N ALA A 128 -1.26 22.67 -3.48
CA ALA A 128 0.07 22.51 -2.93
C ALA A 128 0.00 21.82 -1.56
N VAL A 129 0.66 20.68 -1.42
CA VAL A 129 0.59 19.87 -0.19
C VAL A 129 1.96 19.72 0.44
N LEU A 130 2.04 20.02 1.73
CA LEU A 130 3.18 19.68 2.58
C LEU A 130 2.95 18.29 3.17
N MET A 131 3.89 17.38 2.97
CA MET A 131 3.85 16.03 3.51
C MET A 131 5.04 15.75 4.41
N ILE A 132 4.77 15.31 5.64
CA ILE A 132 5.78 14.98 6.62
C ILE A 132 5.86 13.47 6.76
N GLY A 133 7.02 12.92 6.43
CA GLY A 133 7.29 11.48 6.40
C GLY A 133 7.18 10.87 5.01
N THR A 134 8.28 10.27 4.54
CA THR A 134 8.43 9.69 3.19
C THR A 134 8.68 8.17 3.22
N GLY A 135 8.32 7.51 4.34
CA GLY A 135 8.35 6.04 4.47
C GLY A 135 7.27 5.35 3.64
N GLY A 136 7.09 4.05 3.83
CA GLY A 136 6.20 3.21 3.00
C GLY A 136 4.76 3.73 2.85
N VAL A 137 4.12 4.20 3.93
CA VAL A 137 2.80 4.84 3.85
C VAL A 137 2.89 6.21 3.18
N GLY A 138 3.92 7.02 3.54
CA GLY A 138 4.14 8.33 2.91
C GLY A 138 4.30 8.22 1.39
N ARG A 139 5.01 7.21 0.89
CA ARG A 139 5.11 6.93 -0.55
C ARG A 139 3.72 6.71 -1.17
N ALA A 140 2.89 5.87 -0.56
CA ALA A 140 1.54 5.61 -1.06
C ALA A 140 0.67 6.89 -1.08
N ILE A 141 0.76 7.71 -0.03
CA ILE A 141 0.03 8.99 0.07
C ILE A 141 0.52 9.98 -0.97
N ALA A 142 1.85 10.13 -1.18
CA ALA A 142 2.42 11.02 -2.21
C ALA A 142 1.88 10.69 -3.60
N PHE A 143 1.90 9.42 -3.99
CA PHE A 143 1.33 8.98 -5.27
C PHE A 143 -0.19 9.09 -5.30
N GLY A 144 -0.87 8.92 -4.17
CA GLY A 144 -2.30 9.20 -4.04
C GLY A 144 -2.63 10.68 -4.32
N LEU A 145 -1.84 11.60 -3.78
CA LEU A 145 -1.97 13.03 -4.05
C LEU A 145 -1.72 13.37 -5.53
N VAL A 146 -0.73 12.72 -6.15
CA VAL A 146 -0.49 12.82 -7.60
C VAL A 146 -1.72 12.35 -8.38
N GLY A 147 -2.28 11.19 -8.06
CA GLY A 147 -3.48 10.64 -8.69
C GLY A 147 -4.75 11.49 -8.47
N LEU A 148 -4.78 12.31 -7.42
CA LEU A 148 -5.83 13.30 -7.15
C LEU A 148 -5.60 14.65 -7.85
N GLY A 149 -4.51 14.79 -8.61
CA GLY A 149 -4.21 16.00 -9.38
C GLY A 149 -3.47 17.08 -8.60
N CYS A 150 -2.73 16.69 -7.53
CA CYS A 150 -1.82 17.58 -6.82
C CYS A 150 -0.82 18.21 -7.80
N LYS A 151 -0.57 19.52 -7.67
CA LYS A 151 0.35 20.27 -8.53
C LYS A 151 1.71 20.51 -7.91
N GLU A 152 1.77 20.51 -6.59
CA GLU A 152 3.00 20.71 -5.84
C GLU A 152 3.04 19.82 -4.60
N LEU A 153 4.09 19.00 -4.47
CA LEU A 153 4.41 18.24 -3.29
C LEU A 153 5.64 18.79 -2.60
N ARG A 154 5.53 19.09 -1.33
CA ARG A 154 6.63 19.50 -0.46
C ARG A 154 6.90 18.38 0.53
N LEU A 155 7.95 17.64 0.29
CA LEU A 155 8.31 16.43 1.05
C LEU A 155 9.28 16.76 2.17
N VAL A 156 8.90 16.43 3.38
CA VAL A 156 9.75 16.61 4.56
C VAL A 156 9.99 15.26 5.22
N ASP A 157 11.25 14.94 5.44
CA ASP A 157 11.66 13.79 6.25
C ASP A 157 12.92 14.15 7.04
N ARG A 158 13.11 13.51 8.19
CA ARG A 158 14.38 13.61 8.94
C ARG A 158 15.53 12.99 8.17
N ASP A 159 15.24 11.96 7.38
CA ASP A 159 16.17 11.34 6.45
C ASP A 159 15.95 11.95 5.05
N MET A 160 16.75 12.94 4.72
CA MET A 160 16.68 13.64 3.43
C MET A 160 16.87 12.71 2.24
N LEU A 161 17.65 11.63 2.37
CA LEU A 161 17.84 10.67 1.28
C LEU A 161 16.54 9.98 0.91
N LYS A 162 15.67 9.69 1.89
CA LYS A 162 14.33 9.12 1.62
C LYS A 162 13.42 10.13 0.94
N ALA A 163 13.44 11.39 1.37
CA ALA A 163 12.65 12.44 0.73
C ALA A 163 13.07 12.64 -0.73
N GLU A 164 14.38 12.70 -0.99
CA GLU A 164 14.93 12.86 -2.33
C GLU A 164 14.65 11.66 -3.23
N ALA A 165 14.75 10.43 -2.70
CA ALA A 165 14.42 9.21 -3.44
C ALA A 165 12.93 9.21 -3.86
N LEU A 166 12.02 9.53 -2.93
CA LEU A 166 10.60 9.65 -3.26
C LEU A 166 10.35 10.77 -4.28
N ALA A 167 11.01 11.93 -4.13
CA ALA A 167 10.89 13.02 -5.09
C ALA A 167 11.35 12.61 -6.51
N ALA A 168 12.45 11.85 -6.60
CA ALA A 168 12.92 11.33 -7.89
C ALA A 168 11.90 10.40 -8.54
N ASP A 169 11.31 9.49 -7.76
CA ASP A 169 10.28 8.57 -8.25
C ASP A 169 9.01 9.31 -8.70
N VAL A 170 8.57 10.33 -7.93
CA VAL A 170 7.41 11.15 -8.31
C VAL A 170 7.69 11.91 -9.60
N ARG A 171 8.84 12.57 -9.73
CA ARG A 171 9.22 13.32 -10.95
C ARG A 171 9.30 12.41 -12.17
N LYS A 172 9.77 11.18 -12.01
CA LYS A 172 9.83 10.19 -13.08
C LYS A 172 8.44 9.75 -13.56
N THR A 173 7.51 9.57 -12.63
CA THR A 173 6.15 9.05 -12.91
C THR A 173 5.18 10.16 -13.30
N ALA A 174 5.33 11.35 -12.73
CA ALA A 174 4.47 12.52 -12.92
C ALA A 174 5.31 13.79 -13.08
N PRO A 175 5.93 14.01 -14.24
CA PRO A 175 6.87 15.12 -14.48
C PRO A 175 6.24 16.51 -14.34
N ASP A 176 4.93 16.62 -14.47
CA ASP A 176 4.18 17.88 -14.34
C ASP A 176 3.94 18.31 -12.88
N VAL A 177 4.29 17.46 -11.91
CA VAL A 177 4.15 17.77 -10.48
C VAL A 177 5.46 18.41 -9.99
N LYS A 178 5.34 19.62 -9.47
CA LYS A 178 6.47 20.26 -8.79
C LYS A 178 6.75 19.56 -7.46
N VAL A 179 7.98 19.10 -7.26
CA VAL A 179 8.41 18.45 -6.02
C VAL A 179 9.56 19.19 -5.39
N VAL A 180 9.39 19.58 -4.12
CA VAL A 180 10.37 20.23 -3.27
C VAL A 180 10.67 19.34 -2.07
N CYS A 181 11.94 19.21 -1.68
CA CYS A 181 12.34 18.45 -0.49
C CYS A 181 12.96 19.38 0.55
N GLY A 182 12.79 19.03 1.82
CA GLY A 182 13.41 19.72 2.93
C GLY A 182 13.39 18.92 4.23
N SER A 183 14.17 19.36 5.21
CA SER A 183 14.18 18.78 6.55
C SER A 183 13.39 19.60 7.57
N ASN A 184 12.96 20.81 7.19
CA ASN A 184 12.20 21.72 8.05
C ASN A 184 10.80 21.95 7.49
N ALA A 185 9.77 21.45 8.20
CA ALA A 185 8.38 21.57 7.80
C ALA A 185 7.88 23.02 7.84
N GLU A 186 8.29 23.82 8.82
CA GLU A 186 7.88 25.23 8.96
C GLU A 186 8.32 26.05 7.76
N ALA A 187 9.56 25.82 7.29
CA ALA A 187 10.11 26.53 6.13
C ALA A 187 9.35 26.20 4.82
N LEU A 188 8.68 25.06 4.75
CA LEU A 188 7.93 24.62 3.59
C LEU A 188 6.40 24.74 3.74
N ALA A 189 5.92 25.27 4.87
CA ALA A 189 4.48 25.35 5.16
C ALA A 189 3.80 26.55 4.48
N ASP A 190 4.55 27.64 4.24
CA ASP A 190 3.96 28.85 3.68
C ASP A 190 3.29 28.62 2.32
N GLY A 191 2.02 29.04 2.20
CA GLY A 191 1.20 28.83 1.01
C GLY A 191 0.80 27.37 0.73
N ALA A 192 1.05 26.41 1.63
CA ALA A 192 0.51 25.06 1.51
C ALA A 192 -1.02 25.07 1.73
N GLN A 193 -1.74 24.33 0.88
CA GLN A 193 -3.20 24.20 0.93
C GLN A 193 -3.64 22.93 1.68
N GLY A 194 -2.71 22.03 1.96
CA GLY A 194 -2.89 20.84 2.75
C GLY A 194 -1.59 20.42 3.46
N ILE A 195 -1.73 19.77 4.61
CA ILE A 195 -0.64 19.17 5.38
C ILE A 195 -1.03 17.75 5.75
#